data_364d5799913b87a80c1df548cc999e6f
#
_entry.id   364d5799913b87a80c1df548cc999e6f
#
_cell.length_a   1.000
_cell.length_b   1.000
_cell.length_c   1.000
_cell.angle_alpha   90.00
_cell.angle_beta   90.00
_cell.angle_gamma   90.00
#
_symmetry.space_group_name_H-M   'P 1'
#
loop_
_entity.id
_entity.type
_entity.pdbx_description
1 polymer ?
#
loop_
_entity_poly.entity_id
_entity_poly.type
_entity_poly.pdbx_seq_one_letter_code
_entity_poly.pdbx_strand_id
1 'polypeptide(L)'
;MNKIELLAPAGSLERIRVALSYGADAVYFGGINYSLRANAKNLNIKEIKEACDYAHSLGKKVYVTVNIIFHNEDTIGLVEYLKELSLCNVDAIIVADPLVIKLVHDNNIKLNIHISTQSSTLNYLSVLYWKKLGVERVVLGRELNREEIKEIIDKTGIEVECFIHGAMCSSYSGRCVLSNYFTNRDANRGGCAQICRWDFDLYDKNYELIKDETKFTMCCKDLSMIDYITDMIDIGITSLKIEGRRLKVLIA
;
A
#
# COMPACT_ATOMS: atom_id res chain seq x y z
N MET A 1 0.49 17.75 20.05
CA MET A 1 0.23 16.47 19.38
C MET A 1 0.42 16.67 17.89
N ASN A 2 1.28 15.90 17.23
CA ASN A 2 1.36 15.93 15.76
C ASN A 2 0.00 15.50 15.22
N LYS A 3 -0.51 16.22 14.22
CA LYS A 3 -1.76 15.86 13.56
C LYS A 3 -1.58 14.51 12.88
N ILE A 4 -2.41 13.52 13.27
CA ILE A 4 -2.41 12.22 12.61
C ILE A 4 -3.00 12.35 11.20
N GLU A 5 -2.45 11.62 10.25
CA GLU A 5 -2.88 11.62 8.86
C GLU A 5 -3.86 10.48 8.60
N LEU A 6 -5.02 10.78 8.02
CA LEU A 6 -5.92 9.76 7.46
C LEU A 6 -5.64 9.63 5.96
N LEU A 7 -5.13 8.46 5.56
CA LEU A 7 -4.77 8.15 4.18
C LEU A 7 -5.81 7.24 3.52
N ALA A 8 -6.52 7.78 2.53
CA ALA A 8 -7.58 7.08 1.82
C ALA A 8 -7.15 6.57 0.44
N PRO A 9 -7.66 5.40 0.01
CA PRO A 9 -7.44 4.88 -1.33
C PRO A 9 -8.28 5.63 -2.36
N ALA A 10 -7.72 5.91 -3.54
CA ALA A 10 -8.46 6.49 -4.64
C ALA A 10 -8.02 5.90 -5.99
N GLY A 11 -8.95 5.54 -6.86
CA GLY A 11 -8.66 4.94 -8.17
C GLY A 11 -9.13 5.77 -9.35
N SER A 12 -9.63 6.98 -9.12
CA SER A 12 -10.07 7.92 -10.15
C SER A 12 -10.13 9.34 -9.56
N LEU A 13 -10.14 10.36 -10.42
CA LEU A 13 -10.29 11.76 -10.00
C LEU A 13 -11.56 11.99 -9.18
N GLU A 14 -12.68 11.37 -9.55
CA GLU A 14 -13.92 11.44 -8.80
C GLU A 14 -13.75 10.90 -7.37
N ARG A 15 -13.12 9.72 -7.21
CA ARG A 15 -12.88 9.14 -5.89
C ARG A 15 -11.90 9.95 -5.05
N ILE A 16 -10.94 10.62 -5.67
CA ILE A 16 -10.04 11.56 -5.00
C ILE A 16 -10.86 12.70 -4.38
N ARG A 17 -11.74 13.31 -5.17
CA ARG A 17 -12.61 14.39 -4.71
C ARG A 17 -13.51 13.95 -3.56
N VAL A 18 -14.12 12.78 -3.69
CA VAL A 18 -14.96 12.20 -2.62
C VAL A 18 -14.14 11.94 -1.36
N ALA A 19 -13.01 11.23 -1.45
CA ALA A 19 -12.19 10.91 -0.29
C ALA A 19 -11.74 12.16 0.48
N LEU A 20 -11.29 13.19 -0.23
CA LEU A 20 -10.86 14.45 0.38
C LEU A 20 -12.03 15.24 0.98
N SER A 21 -13.21 15.23 0.36
CA SER A 21 -14.41 15.90 0.91
C SER A 21 -14.95 15.20 2.16
N TYR A 22 -14.71 13.90 2.31
CA TYR A 22 -15.07 13.12 3.52
C TYR A 22 -13.98 13.12 4.60
N GLY A 23 -12.97 13.95 4.48
CA GLY A 23 -12.03 14.24 5.56
C GLY A 23 -10.68 13.55 5.48
N ALA A 24 -10.36 12.85 4.39
CA ALA A 24 -9.01 12.34 4.21
C ALA A 24 -7.99 13.48 4.18
N ASP A 25 -6.83 13.27 4.83
CA ASP A 25 -5.71 14.22 4.81
C ASP A 25 -4.78 13.97 3.63
N ALA A 26 -4.76 12.73 3.14
CA ALA A 26 -4.02 12.35 1.96
C ALA A 26 -4.77 11.25 1.17
N VAL A 27 -4.47 11.15 -0.11
CA VAL A 27 -4.97 10.07 -0.97
C VAL A 27 -3.82 9.31 -1.61
N TYR A 28 -4.01 8.00 -1.85
CA TYR A 28 -3.02 7.21 -2.59
C TYR A 28 -3.67 6.41 -3.72
N PHE A 29 -2.94 6.30 -4.81
CA PHE A 29 -3.37 5.55 -5.99
C PHE A 29 -2.19 5.04 -6.81
N GLY A 30 -2.46 4.25 -7.87
CA GLY A 30 -1.47 3.82 -8.84
C GLY A 30 -1.55 4.64 -10.12
N GLY A 31 -0.40 4.91 -10.69
CA GLY A 31 -0.32 5.27 -12.09
C GLY A 31 -0.55 4.05 -12.99
N ILE A 32 -0.70 4.27 -14.29
CA ILE A 32 -0.90 3.20 -15.29
C ILE A 32 0.24 2.18 -15.21
N ASN A 33 1.47 2.64 -14.92
CA ASN A 33 2.66 1.81 -14.83
C ASN A 33 3.08 1.56 -13.38
N TYR A 34 3.81 0.47 -13.14
CA TYR A 34 4.55 0.15 -11.91
C TYR A 34 3.73 0.04 -10.61
N SER A 35 2.41 -0.12 -10.71
CA SER A 35 1.54 -0.29 -9.54
C SER A 35 1.01 -1.71 -9.40
N LEU A 36 0.98 -2.23 -8.16
CA LEU A 36 0.39 -3.53 -7.81
C LEU A 36 -1.10 -3.69 -8.15
N ARG A 37 -1.74 -2.69 -8.70
CA ARG A 37 -3.15 -2.71 -9.09
C ARG A 37 -3.32 -2.53 -10.60
N ALA A 38 -2.51 -3.22 -11.40
CA ALA A 38 -2.53 -3.16 -12.88
C ALA A 38 -3.94 -3.31 -13.49
N ASN A 39 -4.81 -4.11 -12.84
CA ASN A 39 -6.20 -4.31 -13.28
C ASN A 39 -7.21 -3.31 -12.67
N ALA A 40 -6.77 -2.30 -11.92
CA ALA A 40 -7.63 -1.22 -11.45
C ALA A 40 -7.65 -0.06 -12.46
N LYS A 41 -8.65 0.80 -12.34
CA LYS A 41 -8.63 2.08 -13.03
C LYS A 41 -7.48 2.90 -12.43
N ASN A 42 -6.40 3.08 -13.19
CA ASN A 42 -5.22 3.82 -12.77
C ASN A 42 -5.16 5.17 -13.51
N LEU A 43 -4.50 6.16 -12.93
CA LEU A 43 -4.42 7.50 -13.49
C LEU A 43 -3.22 7.62 -14.44
N ASN A 44 -3.41 8.30 -15.56
CA ASN A 44 -2.31 8.74 -16.41
C ASN A 44 -1.63 10.01 -15.82
N ILE A 45 -0.50 10.43 -16.39
CA ILE A 45 0.28 11.57 -15.89
C ILE A 45 -0.52 12.87 -15.82
N LYS A 46 -1.41 13.13 -16.80
CA LYS A 46 -2.26 14.33 -16.79
C LYS A 46 -3.28 14.29 -15.65
N GLU A 47 -3.88 13.13 -15.44
CA GLU A 47 -4.83 12.92 -14.32
C GLU A 47 -4.11 12.98 -12.96
N ILE A 48 -2.86 12.49 -12.87
CA ILE A 48 -2.03 12.63 -11.66
C ILE A 48 -1.77 14.10 -11.37
N LYS A 49 -1.40 14.89 -12.38
CA LYS A 49 -1.21 16.34 -12.21
C LYS A 49 -2.48 17.03 -11.74
N GLU A 50 -3.64 16.73 -12.34
CA GLU A 50 -4.94 17.26 -11.91
C GLU A 50 -5.26 16.87 -10.46
N ALA A 51 -4.97 15.62 -10.08
CA ALA A 51 -5.16 15.14 -8.72
C ALA A 51 -4.31 15.92 -7.70
N CYS A 52 -3.02 16.16 -8.02
CA CYS A 52 -2.13 16.95 -7.18
C CYS A 52 -2.61 18.39 -7.04
N ASP A 53 -2.95 19.06 -8.15
CA ASP A 53 -3.42 20.44 -8.13
C ASP A 53 -4.70 20.59 -7.30
N TYR A 54 -5.64 19.67 -7.45
CA TYR A 54 -6.86 19.66 -6.66
C TYR A 54 -6.59 19.41 -5.17
N ALA A 55 -5.82 18.37 -4.81
CA ALA A 55 -5.52 18.05 -3.41
C ALA A 55 -4.77 19.22 -2.73
N HIS A 56 -3.76 19.77 -3.40
CA HIS A 56 -2.97 20.87 -2.88
C HIS A 56 -3.80 22.15 -2.69
N SER A 57 -4.80 22.42 -3.55
CA SER A 57 -5.73 23.52 -3.36
C SER A 57 -6.54 23.43 -2.05
N LEU A 58 -6.66 22.22 -1.49
CA LEU A 58 -7.30 21.92 -0.21
C LEU A 58 -6.30 21.75 0.95
N GLY A 59 -4.99 21.96 0.70
CA GLY A 59 -3.92 21.69 1.68
C GLY A 59 -3.76 20.19 2.02
N LYS A 60 -4.11 19.31 1.09
CA LYS A 60 -4.05 17.84 1.22
C LYS A 60 -2.93 17.26 0.37
N LYS A 61 -2.55 15.99 0.64
CA LYS A 61 -1.40 15.32 0.01
C LYS A 61 -1.82 14.20 -0.94
N VAL A 62 -0.92 13.90 -1.87
CA VAL A 62 -1.08 12.85 -2.89
C VAL A 62 0.13 11.92 -2.90
N TYR A 63 -0.13 10.61 -2.78
CA TYR A 63 0.92 9.59 -2.85
C TYR A 63 0.67 8.63 -4.02
N VAL A 64 1.71 8.37 -4.81
CA VAL A 64 1.63 7.48 -5.97
C VAL A 64 2.36 6.17 -5.69
N THR A 65 1.71 5.03 -5.92
CA THR A 65 2.34 3.73 -5.74
C THR A 65 3.20 3.34 -6.94
N VAL A 66 4.47 3.03 -6.69
CA VAL A 66 5.48 2.49 -7.61
C VAL A 66 6.05 1.24 -6.93
N ASN A 67 5.19 0.25 -6.69
CA ASN A 67 5.44 -0.78 -5.68
C ASN A 67 5.27 -2.22 -6.20
N ILE A 68 5.45 -2.45 -7.49
CA ILE A 68 5.65 -3.81 -8.02
C ILE A 68 7.02 -4.35 -7.60
N ILE A 69 7.20 -5.65 -7.69
CA ILE A 69 8.54 -6.26 -7.73
C ILE A 69 9.05 -6.13 -9.14
N PHE A 70 10.18 -5.42 -9.31
CA PHE A 70 10.72 -5.09 -10.62
C PHE A 70 11.52 -6.24 -11.22
N HIS A 71 11.32 -6.51 -12.51
CA HIS A 71 12.22 -7.29 -13.34
C HIS A 71 13.10 -6.34 -14.18
N ASN A 72 14.14 -6.86 -14.82
CA ASN A 72 15.08 -6.04 -15.60
C ASN A 72 14.37 -5.25 -16.70
N GLU A 73 13.36 -5.83 -17.35
CA GLU A 73 12.55 -5.17 -18.38
C GLU A 73 11.78 -3.95 -17.90
N ASP A 74 11.37 -3.94 -16.62
CA ASP A 74 10.61 -2.83 -16.03
C ASP A 74 11.48 -1.60 -15.74
N THR A 75 12.79 -1.72 -15.85
CA THR A 75 13.70 -0.59 -15.62
C THR A 75 13.70 0.41 -16.77
N ILE A 76 13.24 -0.04 -17.95
CA ILE A 76 13.16 0.81 -19.15
C ILE A 76 12.05 1.85 -18.96
N GLY A 77 12.40 3.14 -19.09
CA GLY A 77 11.46 4.25 -18.93
C GLY A 77 11.08 4.59 -17.47
N LEU A 78 11.63 3.86 -16.48
CA LEU A 78 11.31 4.11 -15.06
C LEU A 78 11.83 5.47 -14.59
N VAL A 79 13.03 5.88 -14.98
CA VAL A 79 13.61 7.18 -14.59
C VAL A 79 12.77 8.33 -15.14
N GLU A 80 12.34 8.24 -16.38
CA GLU A 80 11.48 9.22 -17.05
C GLU A 80 10.15 9.34 -16.31
N TYR A 81 9.53 8.20 -15.97
CA TYR A 81 8.29 8.17 -15.21
C TYR A 81 8.43 8.81 -13.82
N LEU A 82 9.53 8.53 -13.09
CA LEU A 82 9.80 9.15 -11.78
C LEU A 82 9.98 10.67 -11.90
N LYS A 83 10.65 11.15 -12.96
CA LYS A 83 10.76 12.59 -13.26
C LYS A 83 9.40 13.22 -13.55
N GLU A 84 8.55 12.55 -14.31
CA GLU A 84 7.19 13.03 -14.58
C GLU A 84 6.35 13.14 -13.29
N LEU A 85 6.44 12.16 -12.38
CA LEU A 85 5.79 12.23 -11.07
C LEU A 85 6.29 13.43 -10.24
N SER A 86 7.60 13.68 -10.25
CA SER A 86 8.19 14.85 -9.59
C SER A 86 7.66 16.17 -10.18
N LEU A 87 7.54 16.26 -11.51
CA LEU A 87 6.98 17.43 -12.20
C LEU A 87 5.48 17.63 -11.92
N CYS A 88 4.76 16.56 -11.61
CA CYS A 88 3.37 16.64 -11.16
C CYS A 88 3.23 17.16 -9.72
N ASN A 89 4.34 17.36 -8.99
CA ASN A 89 4.37 17.69 -7.57
C ASN A 89 3.70 16.61 -6.67
N VAL A 90 3.95 15.33 -6.98
CA VAL A 90 3.53 14.25 -6.08
C VAL A 90 4.28 14.38 -4.76
N ASP A 91 3.56 14.31 -3.63
CA ASP A 91 4.15 14.52 -2.30
C ASP A 91 5.08 13.38 -1.88
N ALA A 92 4.74 12.13 -2.23
CA ALA A 92 5.61 10.98 -2.05
C ALA A 92 5.25 9.83 -3.00
N ILE A 93 6.23 8.96 -3.24
CA ILE A 93 6.01 7.67 -3.89
C ILE A 93 6.06 6.54 -2.86
N ILE A 94 5.17 5.54 -3.02
CA ILE A 94 5.13 4.35 -2.17
C ILE A 94 5.81 3.21 -2.94
N VAL A 95 6.97 2.77 -2.48
CA VAL A 95 7.87 1.85 -3.18
C VAL A 95 8.08 0.55 -2.41
N ALA A 96 8.36 -0.54 -3.11
CA ALA A 96 8.69 -1.83 -2.51
C ALA A 96 10.11 -2.30 -2.85
N ASP A 97 10.65 -1.85 -3.97
CA ASP A 97 11.93 -2.29 -4.50
C ASP A 97 13.03 -1.24 -4.25
N PRO A 98 14.19 -1.63 -3.68
CA PRO A 98 15.34 -0.73 -3.49
C PRO A 98 15.83 -0.06 -4.78
N LEU A 99 15.59 -0.68 -5.95
CA LEU A 99 15.91 -0.09 -7.25
C LEU A 99 15.35 1.33 -7.40
N VAL A 100 14.08 1.52 -7.02
CA VAL A 100 13.41 2.82 -7.17
C VAL A 100 14.09 3.88 -6.31
N ILE A 101 14.46 3.53 -5.07
CA ILE A 101 15.20 4.43 -4.17
C ILE A 101 16.52 4.84 -4.79
N LYS A 102 17.27 3.85 -5.29
CA LYS A 102 18.55 4.10 -5.96
C LYS A 102 18.40 5.04 -7.17
N LEU A 103 17.39 4.81 -8.02
CA LEU A 103 17.17 5.65 -9.20
C LEU A 103 16.76 7.08 -8.87
N VAL A 104 15.96 7.28 -7.81
CA VAL A 104 15.59 8.60 -7.31
C VAL A 104 16.85 9.36 -6.88
N HIS A 105 17.75 8.72 -6.11
CA HIS A 105 18.98 9.35 -5.64
C HIS A 105 19.99 9.59 -6.77
N ASP A 106 20.28 8.59 -7.59
CA ASP A 106 21.26 8.68 -8.67
C ASP A 106 20.93 9.78 -9.71
N ASN A 107 19.62 10.04 -9.88
CA ASN A 107 19.14 11.05 -10.84
C ASN A 107 18.72 12.38 -10.17
N ASN A 108 18.96 12.55 -8.86
CA ASN A 108 18.59 13.74 -8.08
C ASN A 108 17.10 14.13 -8.26
N ILE A 109 16.19 13.14 -8.32
CA ILE A 109 14.76 13.37 -8.49
C ILE A 109 14.17 13.81 -7.14
N LYS A 110 13.41 14.90 -7.14
CA LYS A 110 12.77 15.43 -5.93
C LYS A 110 11.44 14.71 -5.65
N LEU A 111 11.51 13.59 -4.94
CA LEU A 111 10.37 12.80 -4.51
C LEU A 111 10.65 12.25 -3.12
N ASN A 112 9.73 12.43 -2.20
CA ASN A 112 9.76 11.75 -0.91
C ASN A 112 9.44 10.27 -1.10
N ILE A 113 10.00 9.42 -0.25
CA ILE A 113 9.92 7.96 -0.41
C ILE A 113 9.28 7.35 0.83
N HIS A 114 8.19 6.61 0.62
CA HIS A 114 7.54 5.78 1.62
C HIS A 114 7.73 4.31 1.26
N ILE A 115 8.13 3.47 2.21
CA ILE A 115 8.25 2.02 1.99
C ILE A 115 6.86 1.39 2.05
N SER A 116 6.54 0.62 1.01
CA SER A 116 5.29 -0.15 0.93
C SER A 116 5.28 -1.32 1.91
N THR A 117 4.09 -1.69 2.41
CA THR A 117 3.89 -2.96 3.13
C THR A 117 4.37 -4.18 2.33
N GLN A 118 4.44 -4.08 1.00
CA GLN A 118 4.96 -5.12 0.13
C GLN A 118 6.44 -5.46 0.38
N SER A 119 7.19 -4.58 1.04
CA SER A 119 8.57 -4.85 1.47
C SER A 119 8.65 -5.74 2.72
N SER A 120 7.50 -6.07 3.33
CA SER A 120 7.40 -6.92 4.54
C SER A 120 8.31 -6.43 5.68
N THR A 121 8.28 -5.14 5.96
CA THR A 121 9.09 -4.52 7.03
C THR A 121 8.43 -4.77 8.38
N LEU A 122 9.08 -5.54 9.25
CA LEU A 122 8.51 -6.06 10.49
C LEU A 122 9.42 -5.88 11.72
N ASN A 123 10.53 -5.17 11.59
CA ASN A 123 11.45 -4.94 12.72
C ASN A 123 12.19 -3.61 12.59
N TYR A 124 12.63 -3.07 13.71
CA TYR A 124 13.29 -1.77 13.76
C TYR A 124 14.63 -1.71 13.01
N LEU A 125 15.37 -2.83 12.90
CA LEU A 125 16.63 -2.85 12.13
C LEU A 125 16.40 -2.66 10.65
N SER A 126 15.37 -3.31 10.09
CA SER A 126 14.96 -3.08 8.71
C SER A 126 14.49 -1.64 8.49
N VAL A 127 13.77 -1.07 9.46
CA VAL A 127 13.33 0.33 9.40
C VAL A 127 14.52 1.29 9.44
N LEU A 128 15.53 1.04 10.30
CA LEU A 128 16.76 1.83 10.34
C LEU A 128 17.54 1.74 9.01
N TYR A 129 17.53 0.58 8.36
CA TYR A 129 18.12 0.41 7.03
C TYR A 129 17.45 1.33 6.01
N TRP A 130 16.10 1.32 5.96
CA TRP A 130 15.35 2.20 5.08
C TRP A 130 15.59 3.69 5.39
N LYS A 131 15.62 4.05 6.66
CA LYS A 131 15.95 5.42 7.11
C LYS A 131 17.32 5.87 6.62
N LYS A 132 18.33 4.98 6.67
CA LYS A 132 19.67 5.26 6.14
C LYS A 132 19.67 5.51 4.62
N LEU A 133 18.72 4.93 3.91
CA LEU A 133 18.51 5.17 2.49
C LEU A 133 17.64 6.42 2.20
N GLY A 134 17.41 7.30 3.16
CA GLY A 134 16.66 8.53 2.97
C GLY A 134 15.14 8.35 2.88
N VAL A 135 14.61 7.21 3.34
CA VAL A 135 13.17 6.98 3.42
C VAL A 135 12.57 7.77 4.58
N GLU A 136 11.43 8.43 4.36
CA GLU A 136 10.77 9.26 5.37
C GLU A 136 9.70 8.49 6.17
N ARG A 137 9.01 7.53 5.53
CA ARG A 137 7.93 6.76 6.14
C ARG A 137 7.98 5.29 5.77
N VAL A 138 7.59 4.43 6.71
CA VAL A 138 7.45 3.00 6.46
C VAL A 138 6.00 2.56 6.71
N VAL A 139 5.39 1.90 5.70
CA VAL A 139 4.13 1.19 5.88
C VAL A 139 4.44 -0.19 6.41
N LEU A 140 4.16 -0.42 7.67
CA LEU A 140 4.46 -1.70 8.32
C LEU A 140 3.60 -2.85 7.78
N GLY A 141 4.12 -4.06 7.91
CA GLY A 141 3.35 -5.27 7.68
C GLY A 141 2.21 -5.40 8.71
N ARG A 142 1.17 -6.13 8.33
CA ARG A 142 -0.04 -6.32 9.17
C ARG A 142 0.10 -7.47 10.17
N GLU A 143 1.27 -8.07 10.21
CA GLU A 143 1.64 -9.18 11.08
C GLU A 143 2.16 -8.73 12.46
N LEU A 144 2.41 -7.42 12.62
CA LEU A 144 2.93 -6.85 13.87
C LEU A 144 1.83 -6.60 14.89
N ASN A 145 2.14 -6.88 16.15
CA ASN A 145 1.31 -6.49 17.28
C ASN A 145 1.65 -5.05 17.75
N ARG A 146 0.88 -4.55 18.71
CA ARG A 146 0.97 -3.18 19.23
C ARG A 146 2.34 -2.86 19.82
N GLU A 147 2.89 -3.79 20.60
CA GLU A 147 4.16 -3.64 21.32
C GLU A 147 5.34 -3.58 20.33
N GLU A 148 5.33 -4.40 19.31
CA GLU A 148 6.33 -4.41 18.23
C GLU A 148 6.31 -3.12 17.42
N ILE A 149 5.11 -2.60 17.10
CA ILE A 149 4.97 -1.32 16.41
C ILE A 149 5.54 -0.18 17.28
N LYS A 150 5.19 -0.17 18.56
CA LYS A 150 5.73 0.83 19.50
C LYS A 150 7.25 0.77 19.61
N GLU A 151 7.81 -0.43 19.70
CA GLU A 151 9.27 -0.61 19.74
C GLU A 151 9.95 -0.05 18.49
N ILE A 152 9.36 -0.28 17.31
CA ILE A 152 9.86 0.28 16.05
C ILE A 152 9.86 1.80 16.10
N ILE A 153 8.75 2.41 16.52
CA ILE A 153 8.62 3.86 16.61
C ILE A 153 9.67 4.44 17.58
N ASP A 154 9.74 3.90 18.80
CA ASP A 154 10.62 4.37 19.86
C ASP A 154 12.11 4.29 19.45
N LYS A 155 12.51 3.20 18.76
CA LYS A 155 13.90 2.99 18.37
C LYS A 155 14.33 3.70 17.10
N THR A 156 13.39 4.07 16.24
CA THR A 156 13.75 4.59 14.92
C THR A 156 13.40 6.06 14.72
N GLY A 157 12.36 6.55 15.38
CA GLY A 157 11.84 7.91 15.22
C GLY A 157 11.44 8.25 13.77
N ILE A 158 11.15 7.25 12.93
CA ILE A 158 10.66 7.42 11.57
C ILE A 158 9.13 7.55 11.58
N GLU A 159 8.54 8.14 10.55
CA GLU A 159 7.11 8.09 10.38
C GLU A 159 6.63 6.66 10.09
N VAL A 160 5.63 6.22 10.85
CA VAL A 160 5.04 4.88 10.71
C VAL A 160 3.60 5.00 10.23
N GLU A 161 3.28 4.23 9.18
CA GLU A 161 1.94 4.09 8.61
C GLU A 161 1.42 2.68 8.82
N CYS A 162 0.19 2.53 9.30
CA CYS A 162 -0.46 1.25 9.50
C CYS A 162 -1.82 1.19 8.83
N PHE A 163 -2.19 0.01 8.29
CA PHE A 163 -3.55 -0.23 7.82
C PHE A 163 -4.51 -0.34 9.00
N ILE A 164 -5.65 0.33 8.87
CA ILE A 164 -6.71 0.33 9.89
C ILE A 164 -8.01 -0.31 9.42
N HIS A 165 -8.22 -0.43 8.12
CA HIS A 165 -9.48 -0.94 7.58
C HIS A 165 -9.30 -1.56 6.19
N GLY A 166 -10.12 -2.58 5.89
CA GLY A 166 -10.31 -3.17 4.58
C GLY A 166 -9.77 -4.57 4.43
N ALA A 167 -9.69 -5.02 3.19
CA ALA A 167 -9.39 -6.41 2.85
C ALA A 167 -7.99 -6.86 3.30
N MET A 168 -7.95 -7.98 4.04
CA MET A 168 -6.70 -8.64 4.42
C MET A 168 -6.22 -9.59 3.33
N CYS A 169 -4.90 -9.71 3.19
CA CYS A 169 -4.26 -10.72 2.36
C CYS A 169 -3.97 -11.97 3.21
N SER A 170 -4.25 -13.17 2.69
CA SER A 170 -3.88 -14.43 3.35
C SER A 170 -2.38 -14.73 3.25
N SER A 171 -1.66 -14.04 2.36
CA SER A 171 -0.21 -14.14 2.24
C SER A 171 0.49 -13.13 3.13
N TYR A 172 1.70 -13.48 3.55
CA TYR A 172 2.54 -12.66 4.40
C TYR A 172 2.89 -11.32 3.72
N SER A 173 2.34 -10.22 4.25
CA SER A 173 2.45 -8.85 3.71
C SER A 173 2.19 -8.75 2.20
N GLY A 174 1.32 -9.60 1.66
CA GLY A 174 0.94 -9.58 0.25
C GLY A 174 1.92 -10.28 -0.71
N ARG A 175 2.93 -11.00 -0.23
CA ARG A 175 3.82 -11.83 -1.07
C ARG A 175 3.15 -13.16 -1.36
N CYS A 176 2.62 -13.34 -2.58
CA CYS A 176 1.79 -14.47 -2.95
C CYS A 176 2.24 -15.10 -4.25
N VAL A 177 2.28 -16.44 -4.27
CA VAL A 177 2.56 -17.24 -5.47
C VAL A 177 1.33 -17.98 -6.00
N LEU A 178 0.20 -17.97 -5.27
CA LEU A 178 -0.99 -18.72 -5.66
C LEU A 178 -1.54 -18.27 -7.02
N SER A 179 -1.53 -16.96 -7.30
CA SER A 179 -2.01 -16.46 -8.59
C SER A 179 -1.15 -16.95 -9.75
N ASN A 180 0.17 -17.05 -9.58
CA ASN A 180 1.05 -17.64 -10.58
C ASN A 180 0.69 -19.10 -10.80
N TYR A 181 0.58 -19.88 -9.74
CA TYR A 181 0.30 -21.30 -9.79
C TYR A 181 -1.03 -21.61 -10.47
N PHE A 182 -2.12 -20.96 -10.07
CA PHE A 182 -3.46 -21.26 -10.58
C PHE A 182 -3.82 -20.56 -11.91
N THR A 183 -3.23 -19.38 -12.19
CA THR A 183 -3.69 -18.54 -13.30
C THR A 183 -2.58 -17.97 -14.17
N ASN A 184 -1.34 -18.34 -13.92
CA ASN A 184 -0.15 -17.77 -14.58
C ASN A 184 -0.11 -16.22 -14.52
N ARG A 185 -0.60 -15.63 -13.41
CA ARG A 185 -0.63 -14.18 -13.19
C ARG A 185 0.18 -13.84 -11.95
N ASP A 186 1.15 -12.93 -12.08
CA ASP A 186 2.00 -12.53 -10.96
C ASP A 186 1.29 -11.55 -10.03
N ALA A 187 0.97 -12.03 -8.82
CA ALA A 187 0.33 -11.20 -7.79
C ALA A 187 1.25 -10.06 -7.31
N ASN A 188 2.56 -10.25 -7.35
CA ASN A 188 3.56 -9.29 -6.88
C ASN A 188 3.87 -8.21 -7.94
N ARG A 189 3.29 -8.33 -9.13
CA ARG A 189 3.38 -7.39 -10.25
C ARG A 189 2.00 -6.87 -10.69
N GLY A 190 1.02 -6.93 -9.82
CA GLY A 190 -0.33 -6.42 -10.07
C GLY A 190 -1.32 -7.47 -10.58
N GLY A 191 -0.89 -8.70 -10.83
CA GLY A 191 -1.68 -9.80 -11.39
C GLY A 191 -2.52 -10.58 -10.39
N CYS A 192 -2.73 -10.13 -9.16
CA CYS A 192 -3.49 -10.86 -8.15
C CYS A 192 -4.89 -11.24 -8.66
N ALA A 193 -5.14 -12.55 -8.78
CA ALA A 193 -6.42 -13.12 -9.19
C ALA A 193 -7.38 -13.39 -8.02
N GLN A 194 -6.96 -13.04 -6.79
CA GLN A 194 -7.72 -13.26 -5.55
C GLN A 194 -8.06 -14.75 -5.30
N ILE A 195 -7.13 -15.65 -5.57
CA ILE A 195 -7.31 -17.09 -5.40
C ILE A 195 -7.76 -17.46 -3.98
N CYS A 196 -7.21 -16.77 -2.96
CA CYS A 196 -7.63 -16.97 -1.56
C CYS A 196 -9.11 -16.66 -1.29
N ARG A 197 -9.83 -16.09 -2.26
CA ARG A 197 -11.27 -15.78 -2.19
C ARG A 197 -12.09 -16.67 -3.11
N TRP A 198 -11.50 -17.75 -3.62
CA TRP A 198 -12.22 -18.77 -4.37
C TRP A 198 -12.81 -19.78 -3.39
N ASP A 199 -13.81 -20.50 -3.86
CA ASP A 199 -14.41 -21.61 -3.12
C ASP A 199 -13.50 -22.83 -3.23
N PHE A 200 -13.05 -23.36 -2.08
CA PHE A 200 -12.19 -24.55 -1.99
C PHE A 200 -12.79 -25.55 -1.03
N ASP A 201 -12.89 -26.79 -1.46
CA ASP A 201 -13.14 -27.93 -0.59
C ASP A 201 -11.88 -28.29 0.21
N LEU A 202 -12.05 -28.48 1.50
CA LEU A 202 -10.97 -28.98 2.37
C LEU A 202 -11.12 -30.47 2.59
N TYR A 203 -10.02 -31.19 2.48
CA TYR A 203 -9.92 -32.60 2.76
C TYR A 203 -8.94 -32.85 3.90
N ASP A 204 -9.26 -33.83 4.75
CA ASP A 204 -8.33 -34.28 5.79
C ASP A 204 -7.20 -35.17 5.20
N LYS A 205 -6.33 -35.68 6.09
CA LYS A 205 -5.21 -36.58 5.69
C LYS A 205 -5.65 -37.90 5.07
N ASN A 206 -6.92 -38.29 5.23
CA ASN A 206 -7.51 -39.53 4.69
C ASN A 206 -8.30 -39.27 3.40
N TYR A 207 -8.25 -38.03 2.87
CA TYR A 207 -9.05 -37.52 1.73
C TYR A 207 -10.55 -37.54 2.01
N GLU A 208 -10.97 -37.38 3.27
CA GLU A 208 -12.35 -37.16 3.63
C GLU A 208 -12.67 -35.68 3.63
N LEU A 209 -13.80 -35.31 3.01
CA LEU A 209 -14.24 -33.90 2.93
C LEU A 209 -14.53 -33.37 4.34
N ILE A 210 -13.80 -32.34 4.73
CA ILE A 210 -14.10 -31.58 5.95
C ILE A 210 -15.28 -30.65 5.60
N LYS A 211 -16.44 -30.96 6.14
CA LYS A 211 -17.61 -30.09 6.00
C LYS A 211 -17.38 -28.80 6.78
N ASP A 212 -17.04 -27.74 6.08
CA ASP A 212 -16.97 -26.38 6.64
C ASP A 212 -18.22 -25.63 6.19
N GLU A 213 -18.85 -24.92 7.11
CA GLU A 213 -20.00 -24.05 6.81
C GLU A 213 -19.57 -22.79 6.04
N THR A 214 -18.27 -22.50 5.98
CA THR A 214 -17.70 -21.34 5.30
C THR A 214 -17.27 -21.71 3.87
N LYS A 215 -17.88 -21.06 2.88
CA LYS A 215 -17.54 -21.28 1.44
C LYS A 215 -16.12 -20.87 1.05
N PHE A 216 -15.43 -20.06 1.85
CA PHE A 216 -14.18 -19.40 1.47
C PHE A 216 -13.09 -19.69 2.51
N THR A 217 -12.69 -20.95 2.57
CA THR A 217 -11.80 -21.49 3.62
C THR A 217 -10.43 -20.81 3.72
N MET A 218 -9.91 -20.24 2.63
CA MET A 218 -8.64 -19.50 2.63
C MET A 218 -8.82 -17.98 2.78
N CYS A 219 -10.05 -17.49 2.86
CA CYS A 219 -10.31 -16.05 2.92
C CYS A 219 -10.13 -15.51 4.34
N CYS A 220 -9.18 -14.60 4.52
CA CYS A 220 -9.10 -13.85 5.77
C CYS A 220 -10.32 -12.95 5.95
N LYS A 221 -10.72 -12.74 7.22
CA LYS A 221 -11.67 -11.68 7.58
C LYS A 221 -11.07 -10.31 7.24
N ASP A 222 -11.91 -9.36 6.90
CA ASP A 222 -11.47 -7.99 6.67
C ASP A 222 -11.01 -7.34 7.98
N LEU A 223 -10.03 -6.43 7.87
CA LEU A 223 -9.50 -5.69 9.00
C LEU A 223 -10.48 -4.58 9.40
N SER A 224 -10.73 -4.43 10.70
CA SER A 224 -11.33 -3.24 11.28
C SER A 224 -10.62 -2.92 12.59
N MET A 225 -9.98 -1.76 12.66
CA MET A 225 -9.26 -1.27 13.83
C MET A 225 -9.96 -0.07 14.46
N ILE A 226 -11.26 0.13 14.17
CA ILE A 226 -11.99 1.31 14.62
C ILE A 226 -11.96 1.47 16.14
N ASP A 227 -12.09 0.37 16.87
CA ASP A 227 -12.09 0.35 18.33
C ASP A 227 -10.68 0.58 18.94
N TYR A 228 -9.63 0.51 18.12
CA TYR A 228 -8.22 0.62 18.52
C TYR A 228 -7.55 1.89 18.01
N ILE A 229 -8.28 2.80 17.37
CA ILE A 229 -7.70 4.04 16.78
C ILE A 229 -6.96 4.87 17.82
N THR A 230 -7.56 5.04 19.01
CA THR A 230 -6.92 5.80 20.10
C THR A 230 -5.61 5.16 20.53
N ASP A 231 -5.58 3.84 20.72
CA ASP A 231 -4.37 3.11 21.07
C ASP A 231 -3.28 3.26 20.00
N MET A 232 -3.66 3.23 18.73
CA MET A 232 -2.73 3.42 17.60
C MET A 232 -2.13 4.83 17.59
N ILE A 233 -2.92 5.84 17.92
CA ILE A 233 -2.45 7.22 18.07
C ILE A 233 -1.51 7.34 19.26
N ASP A 234 -1.85 6.75 20.39
CA ASP A 234 -1.09 6.84 21.64
C ASP A 234 0.29 6.19 21.56
N ILE A 235 0.43 5.12 20.76
CA ILE A 235 1.77 4.51 20.54
C ILE A 235 2.61 5.29 19.52
N GLY A 236 2.07 6.32 18.86
CA GLY A 236 2.82 7.25 18.02
C GLY A 236 2.76 6.95 16.51
N ILE A 237 1.76 6.17 16.04
CA ILE A 237 1.53 6.01 14.60
C ILE A 237 1.19 7.37 13.99
N THR A 238 1.80 7.69 12.84
CA THR A 238 1.68 9.00 12.19
C THR A 238 0.66 9.02 11.05
N SER A 239 0.37 7.86 10.43
CA SER A 239 -0.58 7.74 9.33
C SER A 239 -1.44 6.49 9.46
N LEU A 240 -2.75 6.66 9.35
CA LEU A 240 -3.77 5.63 9.39
C LEU A 240 -4.29 5.37 7.97
N LYS A 241 -4.03 4.18 7.44
CA LYS A 241 -4.31 3.82 6.04
C LYS A 241 -5.53 2.95 5.89
N ILE A 242 -6.40 3.34 4.98
CA ILE A 242 -7.55 2.53 4.55
C ILE A 242 -7.16 1.73 3.29
N GLU A 243 -7.41 0.42 3.27
CA GLU A 243 -7.33 -0.40 2.06
C GLU A 243 -8.66 -0.34 1.31
N GLY A 244 -8.68 -0.47 0.00
CA GLY A 244 -9.96 -0.54 -0.71
C GLY A 244 -9.99 -0.05 -2.14
N ARG A 245 -8.87 0.09 -2.81
CA ARG A 245 -8.85 0.56 -4.21
C ARG A 245 -9.68 -0.28 -5.19
N ARG A 246 -10.02 -1.53 -4.83
CA ARG A 246 -10.86 -2.44 -5.67
C ARG A 246 -12.31 -2.51 -5.26
N LEU A 247 -12.66 -2.03 -4.09
CA LEU A 247 -14.04 -2.08 -3.67
C LEU A 247 -14.89 -1.15 -4.56
N LYS A 248 -15.89 -1.72 -5.20
CA LYS A 248 -17.09 -0.97 -5.63
C LYS A 248 -17.84 -0.66 -4.35
N VAL A 249 -17.44 0.38 -3.67
CA VAL A 249 -17.89 0.62 -2.35
C VAL A 249 -18.77 1.73 -2.31
N LEU A 250 -19.60 1.48 -1.73
CA LEU A 250 -20.31 1.82 -0.49
C LEU A 250 -19.35 2.11 0.66
N ILE A 251 -18.87 3.36 0.73
CA ILE A 251 -18.59 4.03 1.98
C ILE A 251 -19.91 4.75 2.29
N ALA A 252 -20.74 4.08 3.06
CA ALA A 252 -21.83 4.72 3.76
C ALA A 252 -21.35 5.21 5.10
#